data_399946e40ffd54492cc6ba20f6e096c9
#
_entry.id   399946e40ffd54492cc6ba20f6e096c9
#
_cell.length_a   1.000
_cell.length_b   1.000
_cell.length_c   1.000
_cell.angle_alpha   90.00
_cell.angle_beta   90.00
_cell.angle_gamma   90.00
#
_symmetry.space_group_name_H-M   'P 1'
#
loop_
_entity.id
_entity.type
_entity.pdbx_description
1 polymer ?
#
loop_
_entity_poly.entity_id
_entity_poly.type
_entity_poly.pdbx_seq_one_letter_code
_entity_poly.pdbx_strand_id
1 'polypeptide(L)'
;MAGLSGAGGNWQVIDEIADEAVVKQQDKLSCGPACGEMLLSDRGICDVNQSLIAAETGVPINIEDLAVALNILDASGNRLWFGGTVSIPGATDSEIVDVLITTGSWAAILWEPLADLGHIVIVDGLEDTGKIMIRDPWDATRYKMDREEFLSYWNIQAVYSLRR
;
A
#
# COMPACT_ATOMS: atom_id res chain seq x y z
N MET A 1 16.27 3.89 16.21
CA MET A 1 14.92 3.85 15.64
C MET A 1 14.35 2.45 15.71
N ALA A 2 14.53 1.83 16.85
CA ALA A 2 14.05 0.46 17.06
C ALA A 2 12.55 0.38 16.83
N GLY A 3 12.09 -0.69 16.19
CA GLY A 3 10.69 -0.95 15.91
C GLY A 3 10.10 -0.13 14.79
N LEU A 4 10.93 0.56 14.02
CA LEU A 4 10.47 1.33 12.87
C LEU A 4 10.61 0.53 11.60
N SER A 5 9.68 0.75 10.71
CA SER A 5 9.67 0.14 9.41
C SER A 5 9.37 1.19 8.34
N GLY A 6 9.78 0.89 7.12
CA GLY A 6 9.50 1.73 5.97
C GLY A 6 10.13 3.11 6.03
N ALA A 7 10.84 3.49 5.05
CA ALA A 7 11.34 4.86 4.76
C ALA A 7 11.73 5.72 5.97
N GLY A 8 12.11 5.12 7.10
CA GLY A 8 12.44 5.86 8.32
C GLY A 8 11.24 6.39 9.11
N GLY A 9 10.05 5.86 8.87
CA GLY A 9 8.85 6.26 9.58
C GLY A 9 8.89 5.94 11.08
N ASN A 10 8.09 6.67 11.86
CA ASN A 10 8.05 6.53 13.32
C ASN A 10 6.86 5.71 13.83
N TRP A 11 6.08 5.11 12.94
CA TRP A 11 4.96 4.27 13.38
C TRP A 11 5.47 3.00 14.05
N GLN A 12 4.73 2.59 15.08
CA GLN A 12 5.05 1.39 15.84
C GLN A 12 4.64 0.15 15.07
N VAL A 13 5.55 -0.79 14.93
CA VAL A 13 5.31 -2.06 14.24
C VAL A 13 5.38 -3.21 15.23
N ILE A 14 4.61 -4.27 14.94
CA ILE A 14 4.49 -5.46 15.79
C ILE A 14 4.87 -6.67 14.94
N ASP A 15 5.69 -7.56 15.49
CA ASP A 15 6.07 -8.83 14.87
C ASP A 15 6.65 -8.65 13.45
N GLU A 16 7.54 -7.67 13.29
CA GLU A 16 8.17 -7.45 11.99
C GLU A 16 9.13 -8.58 11.65
N ILE A 17 8.92 -9.19 10.48
CA ILE A 17 9.77 -10.27 9.96
C ILE A 17 10.11 -10.02 8.50
N ALA A 18 11.30 -10.43 8.08
CA ALA A 18 11.65 -10.43 6.67
C ALA A 18 10.83 -11.52 5.94
N ASP A 19 10.34 -11.21 4.75
CA ASP A 19 9.53 -12.12 3.96
C ASP A 19 9.90 -11.98 2.49
N GLU A 20 10.46 -13.05 1.91
CA GLU A 20 10.88 -13.05 0.51
C GLU A 20 9.73 -12.85 -0.47
N ALA A 21 8.48 -13.13 -0.04
CA ALA A 21 7.29 -12.88 -0.86
C ALA A 21 6.92 -11.39 -0.92
N VAL A 22 7.50 -10.56 -0.06
CA VAL A 22 7.30 -9.11 -0.11
C VAL A 22 8.31 -8.51 -1.09
N VAL A 23 7.83 -7.73 -2.05
CA VAL A 23 8.70 -7.09 -3.03
C VAL A 23 9.49 -5.98 -2.37
N LYS A 24 10.82 -6.06 -2.45
CA LYS A 24 11.69 -4.99 -1.95
C LYS A 24 11.78 -3.90 -3.00
N GLN A 25 11.53 -2.65 -2.59
CA GLN A 25 11.67 -1.53 -3.50
C GLN A 25 13.13 -1.37 -3.99
N GLN A 26 13.30 -1.05 -5.26
CA GLN A 26 14.61 -1.04 -5.91
C GLN A 26 15.46 0.18 -5.52
N ASP A 27 14.83 1.24 -5.03
CA ASP A 27 15.51 2.45 -4.53
C ASP A 27 14.61 3.17 -3.53
N LYS A 28 15.11 4.27 -2.96
CA LYS A 28 14.42 4.99 -1.89
C LYS A 28 13.09 5.62 -2.32
N LEU A 29 12.86 5.81 -3.61
CA LEU A 29 11.67 6.48 -4.14
C LEU A 29 10.67 5.51 -4.77
N SER A 30 10.93 4.20 -4.73
CA SER A 30 10.17 3.20 -5.48
C SER A 30 9.20 2.37 -4.65
N CYS A 31 8.71 2.90 -3.52
CA CYS A 31 7.69 2.19 -2.73
C CYS A 31 6.40 1.99 -3.53
N GLY A 32 5.99 2.99 -4.32
CA GLY A 32 4.78 2.89 -5.16
C GLY A 32 4.86 1.78 -6.18
N PRO A 33 5.87 1.75 -7.06
CA PRO A 33 6.04 0.65 -8.02
C PRO A 33 6.13 -0.73 -7.37
N ALA A 34 6.85 -0.88 -6.26
CA ALA A 34 6.94 -2.15 -5.55
C ALA A 34 5.56 -2.59 -5.01
N CYS A 35 4.79 -1.67 -4.45
CA CYS A 35 3.41 -1.96 -4.03
C CYS A 35 2.52 -2.31 -5.23
N GLY A 36 2.68 -1.62 -6.34
CA GLY A 36 1.93 -1.93 -7.56
C GLY A 36 2.19 -3.36 -8.04
N GLU A 37 3.44 -3.80 -8.03
CA GLU A 37 3.79 -5.17 -8.36
C GLU A 37 3.06 -6.17 -7.45
N MET A 38 3.07 -5.92 -6.14
CA MET A 38 2.38 -6.79 -5.18
C MET A 38 0.87 -6.81 -5.40
N LEU A 39 0.26 -5.66 -5.66
CA LEU A 39 -1.18 -5.58 -5.91
C LEU A 39 -1.59 -6.38 -7.14
N LEU A 40 -0.82 -6.30 -8.23
CA LEU A 40 -1.08 -7.07 -9.44
C LEU A 40 -0.84 -8.56 -9.21
N SER A 41 0.24 -8.91 -8.53
CA SER A 41 0.58 -10.30 -8.23
C SER A 41 -0.49 -10.96 -7.36
N ASP A 42 -1.04 -10.24 -6.38
CA ASP A 42 -2.13 -10.74 -5.53
C ASP A 42 -3.37 -11.12 -6.35
N ARG A 43 -3.50 -10.56 -7.55
CA ARG A 43 -4.63 -10.79 -8.46
C ARG A 43 -4.26 -11.69 -9.64
N GLY A 44 -3.12 -12.36 -9.55
CA GLY A 44 -2.68 -13.33 -10.55
C GLY A 44 -1.93 -12.75 -11.73
N ILE A 45 -1.60 -11.45 -11.71
CA ILE A 45 -0.84 -10.80 -12.77
C ILE A 45 0.62 -10.75 -12.35
N CYS A 46 1.41 -11.72 -12.81
CA CYS A 46 2.78 -11.94 -12.32
C CYS A 46 3.86 -11.56 -13.32
N ASP A 47 3.49 -11.02 -14.47
CA ASP A 47 4.41 -10.62 -15.55
C ASP A 47 4.73 -9.13 -15.53
N VAL A 48 4.25 -8.39 -14.54
CA VAL A 48 4.52 -6.96 -14.34
C VAL A 48 5.34 -6.78 -13.07
N ASN A 49 6.52 -6.19 -13.21
CA ASN A 49 7.39 -5.91 -12.06
C ASN A 49 7.47 -4.41 -11.78
N GLN A 50 8.11 -4.07 -10.66
CA GLN A 50 8.22 -2.66 -10.26
C GLN A 50 8.96 -1.80 -11.29
N SER A 51 9.90 -2.37 -12.04
CA SER A 51 10.62 -1.62 -13.06
C SER A 51 9.71 -1.20 -14.21
N LEU A 52 8.80 -2.08 -14.63
CA LEU A 52 7.80 -1.75 -15.65
C LEU A 52 6.85 -0.65 -15.17
N ILE A 53 6.42 -0.74 -13.92
CA ILE A 53 5.54 0.29 -13.34
C ILE A 53 6.27 1.62 -13.26
N ALA A 54 7.52 1.62 -12.76
CA ALA A 54 8.32 2.84 -12.66
C ALA A 54 8.58 3.47 -14.04
N ALA A 55 8.72 2.66 -15.08
CA ALA A 55 8.90 3.16 -16.45
C ALA A 55 7.64 3.89 -16.95
N GLU A 56 6.44 3.43 -16.52
CA GLU A 56 5.19 4.11 -16.87
C GLU A 56 4.99 5.42 -16.11
N THR A 57 5.41 5.48 -14.87
CA THR A 57 5.01 6.54 -13.95
C THR A 57 6.11 7.51 -13.59
N GLY A 58 7.38 7.07 -13.68
CA GLY A 58 8.46 7.77 -13.00
C GLY A 58 8.43 7.54 -11.50
N VAL A 59 9.41 8.07 -10.79
CA VAL A 59 9.51 8.00 -9.33
C VAL A 59 10.05 9.31 -8.77
N PRO A 60 9.60 9.78 -7.59
CA PRO A 60 8.52 9.20 -6.80
C PRO A 60 7.18 9.33 -7.50
N ILE A 61 6.24 8.47 -7.16
CA ILE A 61 4.93 8.44 -7.81
C ILE A 61 3.85 8.87 -6.83
N ASN A 62 2.86 9.61 -7.29
CA ASN A 62 1.66 9.82 -6.51
C ASN A 62 0.68 8.66 -6.73
N ILE A 63 -0.31 8.58 -5.84
CA ILE A 63 -1.22 7.44 -5.78
C ILE A 63 -2.17 7.40 -6.99
N GLU A 64 -2.56 8.57 -7.50
CA GLU A 64 -3.43 8.65 -8.67
C GLU A 64 -2.73 8.10 -9.90
N ASP A 65 -1.46 8.45 -10.10
CA ASP A 65 -0.67 7.96 -11.22
C ASP A 65 -0.39 6.46 -11.10
N LEU A 66 -0.22 5.96 -9.88
CA LEU A 66 -0.09 4.52 -9.65
C LEU A 66 -1.34 3.79 -10.13
N ALA A 67 -2.52 4.27 -9.78
CA ALA A 67 -3.77 3.66 -10.22
C ALA A 67 -3.90 3.69 -11.75
N VAL A 68 -3.53 4.79 -12.39
CA VAL A 68 -3.54 4.90 -13.85
C VAL A 68 -2.62 3.83 -14.47
N ALA A 69 -1.41 3.68 -13.95
CA ALA A 69 -0.47 2.68 -14.44
C ALA A 69 -1.02 1.25 -14.25
N LEU A 70 -1.64 0.96 -13.12
CA LEU A 70 -2.23 -0.35 -12.87
C LEU A 70 -3.38 -0.66 -13.85
N ASN A 71 -4.19 0.34 -14.19
CA ASN A 71 -5.23 0.16 -15.21
C ASN A 71 -4.64 -0.14 -16.59
N ILE A 72 -3.51 0.45 -16.94
CA ILE A 72 -2.83 0.19 -18.21
C ILE A 72 -2.21 -1.22 -18.21
N LEU A 73 -1.58 -1.60 -17.12
CA LEU A 73 -0.77 -2.83 -17.04
C LEU A 73 -1.58 -4.07 -16.64
N ASP A 74 -2.76 -3.88 -16.08
CA ASP A 74 -3.67 -4.99 -15.74
C ASP A 74 -4.41 -5.43 -17.00
N ALA A 75 -3.85 -6.41 -17.66
CA ALA A 75 -4.38 -6.91 -18.93
C ALA A 75 -5.66 -7.78 -18.77
N SER A 76 -6.07 -8.08 -17.55
CA SER A 76 -7.23 -8.96 -17.31
C SER A 76 -8.55 -8.35 -17.79
N GLY A 77 -8.68 -7.03 -17.71
CA GLY A 77 -9.89 -6.32 -18.12
C GLY A 77 -11.09 -6.52 -17.18
N ASN A 78 -10.92 -7.24 -16.08
CA ASN A 78 -12.04 -7.61 -15.19
C ASN A 78 -12.11 -6.79 -13.90
N ARG A 79 -11.28 -5.76 -13.78
CA ARG A 79 -11.29 -4.86 -12.63
C ARG A 79 -10.87 -3.45 -13.03
N LEU A 80 -11.22 -2.49 -12.18
CA LEU A 80 -10.76 -1.11 -12.28
C LEU A 80 -9.96 -0.75 -11.04
N TRP A 81 -8.87 -0.04 -11.25
CA TRP A 81 -8.03 0.49 -10.19
C TRP A 81 -8.37 1.94 -9.92
N PHE A 82 -8.44 2.29 -8.64
CA PHE A 82 -8.74 3.65 -8.18
C PHE A 82 -7.61 4.09 -7.27
N GLY A 83 -7.24 5.35 -7.34
CA GLY A 83 -6.21 5.93 -6.48
C GLY A 83 -6.54 7.36 -6.11
N GLY A 84 -6.32 7.72 -4.87
CA GLY A 84 -6.52 9.04 -4.35
C GLY A 84 -7.13 9.05 -2.95
N THR A 85 -7.64 10.20 -2.55
CA THR A 85 -8.33 10.36 -1.27
C THR A 85 -9.63 9.58 -1.29
N VAL A 86 -9.84 8.76 -0.26
CA VAL A 86 -11.08 7.98 -0.12
C VAL A 86 -12.04 8.77 0.77
N SER A 87 -13.24 9.00 0.27
CA SER A 87 -14.27 9.72 1.01
C SER A 87 -15.58 8.95 0.93
N ILE A 88 -16.11 8.60 2.10
CA ILE A 88 -17.43 7.96 2.22
C ILE A 88 -18.24 8.82 3.17
N PRO A 89 -19.32 9.47 2.68
CA PRO A 89 -20.12 10.36 3.53
C PRO A 89 -20.62 9.66 4.79
N GLY A 90 -20.39 10.28 5.93
CA GLY A 90 -20.83 9.77 7.24
C GLY A 90 -19.94 8.68 7.85
N ALA A 91 -18.91 8.20 7.13
CA ALA A 91 -18.02 7.15 7.63
C ALA A 91 -16.83 7.77 8.38
N THR A 92 -16.40 7.09 9.45
CA THR A 92 -15.13 7.41 10.11
C THR A 92 -13.97 6.81 9.30
N ASP A 93 -12.74 7.27 9.56
CA ASP A 93 -11.56 6.72 8.90
C ASP A 93 -11.42 5.21 9.16
N SER A 94 -11.75 4.77 10.37
CA SER A 94 -11.73 3.35 10.73
C SER A 94 -12.75 2.54 9.91
N GLU A 95 -13.93 3.09 9.68
CA GLU A 95 -14.96 2.44 8.85
C GLU A 95 -14.53 2.38 7.38
N ILE A 96 -13.82 3.39 6.90
CA ILE A 96 -13.27 3.38 5.54
C ILE A 96 -12.24 2.25 5.38
N VAL A 97 -11.40 2.03 6.39
CA VAL A 97 -10.47 0.89 6.39
C VAL A 97 -11.23 -0.44 6.24
N ASP A 98 -12.31 -0.61 6.99
CA ASP A 98 -13.12 -1.82 6.91
C ASP A 98 -13.70 -2.04 5.51
N VAL A 99 -14.13 -0.96 4.85
CA VAL A 99 -14.64 -1.03 3.48
C VAL A 99 -13.52 -1.41 2.50
N LEU A 100 -12.36 -0.75 2.61
CA LEU A 100 -11.23 -1.03 1.72
C LEU A 100 -10.76 -2.48 1.81
N ILE A 101 -10.75 -3.06 3.00
CA ILE A 101 -10.36 -4.45 3.21
C ILE A 101 -11.24 -5.41 2.42
N THR A 102 -12.51 -5.07 2.20
CA THR A 102 -13.41 -5.92 1.40
C THR A 102 -13.03 -5.99 -0.08
N THR A 103 -12.19 -5.07 -0.55
CA THR A 103 -11.75 -5.05 -1.95
C THR A 103 -10.55 -5.96 -2.24
N GLY A 104 -10.01 -6.62 -1.24
CA GLY A 104 -8.76 -7.36 -1.30
C GLY A 104 -7.61 -6.54 -0.73
N SER A 105 -6.37 -6.91 -1.03
CA SER A 105 -5.22 -6.08 -0.64
C SER A 105 -5.30 -4.71 -1.32
N TRP A 106 -4.84 -3.69 -0.62
CA TRP A 106 -4.86 -2.32 -1.11
C TRP A 106 -3.62 -1.59 -0.62
N ALA A 107 -3.26 -0.49 -1.26
CA ALA A 107 -2.11 0.31 -0.87
C ALA A 107 -2.55 1.53 -0.08
N ALA A 108 -1.83 1.82 1.00
CA ALA A 108 -2.06 2.99 1.85
C ALA A 108 -0.81 3.86 1.84
N ILE A 109 -0.98 5.17 1.99
CA ILE A 109 0.13 6.07 2.26
C ILE A 109 0.17 6.34 3.75
N LEU A 110 1.31 6.06 4.38
CA LEU A 110 1.60 6.47 5.74
C LEU A 110 2.47 7.73 5.68
N TRP A 111 2.07 8.76 6.39
CA TRP A 111 2.73 10.06 6.32
C TRP A 111 3.14 10.55 7.69
N GLU A 112 4.43 10.81 7.82
CA GLU A 112 4.98 11.43 9.03
C GLU A 112 4.68 12.92 9.03
N PRO A 113 4.35 13.50 10.20
CA PRO A 113 4.31 14.96 10.31
C PRO A 113 5.64 15.57 9.87
N LEU A 114 5.60 16.60 9.05
CA LEU A 114 6.75 17.33 8.54
C LEU A 114 7.61 16.57 7.52
N ALA A 115 7.21 15.38 7.10
CA ALA A 115 7.92 14.67 6.04
C ALA A 115 7.52 15.25 4.67
N ASP A 116 8.49 15.28 3.75
CA ASP A 116 8.25 15.75 2.38
C ASP A 116 7.51 14.72 1.54
N LEU A 117 7.68 13.45 1.85
CA LEU A 117 7.09 12.34 1.10
C LEU A 117 6.44 11.35 2.07
N GLY A 118 5.32 10.79 1.64
CA GLY A 118 4.72 9.65 2.30
C GLY A 118 5.37 8.34 1.88
N HIS A 119 5.05 7.28 2.61
CA HIS A 119 5.52 5.93 2.31
C HIS A 119 4.34 5.03 1.98
N ILE A 120 4.39 4.34 0.85
CA ILE A 120 3.31 3.47 0.39
C ILE A 120 3.59 2.05 0.86
N VAL A 121 2.59 1.46 1.50
CA VAL A 121 2.63 0.07 1.99
C VAL A 121 1.39 -0.67 1.51
N ILE A 122 1.41 -2.00 1.58
CA ILE A 122 0.24 -2.83 1.29
C ILE A 122 -0.46 -3.19 2.59
N VAL A 123 -1.77 -3.00 2.62
CA VAL A 123 -2.64 -3.53 3.68
C VAL A 123 -3.24 -4.84 3.20
N ASP A 124 -2.93 -5.92 3.91
CA ASP A 124 -3.42 -7.27 3.58
C ASP A 124 -4.80 -7.55 4.18
N GLY A 125 -5.14 -6.89 5.26
CA GLY A 125 -6.39 -7.12 5.98
C GLY A 125 -6.18 -6.99 7.48
N LEU A 126 -7.05 -7.64 8.24
CA LEU A 126 -7.00 -7.66 9.70
C LEU A 126 -6.69 -9.07 10.20
N GLU A 127 -5.91 -9.15 11.26
CA GLU A 127 -5.82 -10.41 12.01
C GLU A 127 -7.00 -10.52 12.98
N ASP A 128 -7.15 -11.67 13.63
CA ASP A 128 -8.28 -11.97 14.52
C ASP A 128 -8.43 -10.97 15.67
N THR A 129 -7.34 -10.38 16.13
CA THR A 129 -7.34 -9.37 17.20
C THR A 129 -7.64 -7.97 16.72
N GLY A 130 -7.84 -7.77 15.41
CA GLY A 130 -8.16 -6.48 14.81
C GLY A 130 -6.95 -5.65 14.41
N LYS A 131 -5.74 -6.16 14.57
CA LYS A 131 -4.52 -5.47 14.10
C LYS A 131 -4.46 -5.49 12.58
N ILE A 132 -3.93 -4.42 12.01
CA ILE A 132 -3.80 -4.27 10.56
C ILE A 132 -2.52 -4.96 10.10
N MET A 133 -2.64 -5.85 9.12
CA MET A 133 -1.52 -6.59 8.56
C MET A 133 -0.93 -5.85 7.37
N ILE A 134 0.38 -5.61 7.41
CA ILE A 134 1.11 -4.75 6.47
C ILE A 134 2.21 -5.56 5.77
N ARG A 135 2.38 -5.34 4.46
CA ARG A 135 3.60 -5.68 3.72
C ARG A 135 4.28 -4.38 3.35
N ASP A 136 5.55 -4.25 3.70
CA ASP A 136 6.30 -3.01 3.51
C ASP A 136 7.46 -3.24 2.55
N PRO A 137 7.50 -2.51 1.41
CA PRO A 137 8.54 -2.72 0.42
C PRO A 137 9.90 -2.15 0.81
N TRP A 138 10.01 -1.35 1.88
CA TRP A 138 11.28 -0.70 2.23
C TRP A 138 12.40 -1.72 2.46
N ASP A 139 12.16 -2.70 3.33
CA ASP A 139 13.10 -3.78 3.62
C ASP A 139 12.52 -5.16 3.30
N ALA A 140 11.42 -5.21 2.56
CA ALA A 140 10.72 -6.45 2.26
C ALA A 140 10.32 -7.17 3.56
N THR A 141 9.59 -6.48 4.41
CA THR A 141 9.13 -7.02 5.68
C THR A 141 7.60 -7.08 5.75
N ARG A 142 7.13 -7.93 6.63
CA ARG A 142 5.73 -8.06 6.98
C ARG A 142 5.59 -7.78 8.46
N TYR A 143 4.58 -6.99 8.84
CA TYR A 143 4.33 -6.64 10.24
C TYR A 143 2.87 -6.31 10.46
N LYS A 144 2.53 -6.04 11.71
CA LYS A 144 1.19 -5.62 12.11
C LYS A 144 1.27 -4.25 12.76
N MET A 145 0.16 -3.53 12.70
CA MET A 145 0.01 -2.26 13.40
C MET A 145 -1.31 -2.27 14.17
N ASP A 146 -1.31 -1.68 15.35
CA ASP A 146 -2.56 -1.36 16.02
C ASP A 146 -3.36 -0.41 15.14
N ARG A 147 -4.69 -0.57 15.13
CA ARG A 147 -5.55 0.25 14.26
C ARG A 147 -5.38 1.74 14.54
N GLU A 148 -5.31 2.14 15.81
CA GLU A 148 -5.14 3.55 16.17
C GLU A 148 -3.80 4.10 15.68
N GLU A 149 -2.74 3.31 15.78
CA GLU A 149 -1.42 3.71 15.27
C GLU A 149 -1.47 3.90 13.76
N PHE A 150 -2.07 2.95 13.03
CA PHE A 150 -2.23 3.06 11.59
C PHE A 150 -2.99 4.35 11.22
N LEU A 151 -4.11 4.58 11.86
CA LEU A 151 -4.96 5.75 11.58
C LEU A 151 -4.25 7.07 11.89
N SER A 152 -3.30 7.07 12.83
CA SER A 152 -2.51 8.28 13.16
C SER A 152 -1.60 8.70 12.02
N TYR A 153 -1.15 7.76 11.17
CA TYR A 153 -0.22 8.04 10.07
C TYR A 153 -0.86 7.96 8.69
N TRP A 154 -2.02 7.30 8.58
CA TRP A 154 -2.69 7.17 7.30
C TRP A 154 -3.34 8.50 6.90
N ASN A 155 -3.04 8.97 5.69
CA ASN A 155 -3.57 10.25 5.20
C ASN A 155 -4.84 10.07 4.35
N ILE A 156 -5.55 8.97 4.50
CA ILE A 156 -6.84 8.64 3.83
C ILE A 156 -6.68 8.53 2.32
N GLN A 157 -5.47 8.29 1.83
CA GLN A 157 -5.23 8.01 0.41
C GLN A 157 -4.95 6.52 0.22
N ALA A 158 -5.52 5.97 -0.84
CA ALA A 158 -5.43 4.54 -1.10
C ALA A 158 -5.38 4.25 -2.59
N VAL A 159 -4.80 3.09 -2.94
CA VAL A 159 -4.98 2.45 -4.24
C VAL A 159 -5.68 1.12 -4.00
N TYR A 160 -6.78 0.92 -4.66
CA TYR A 160 -7.60 -0.29 -4.51
C TYR A 160 -8.27 -0.62 -5.84
N SER A 161 -8.84 -1.81 -5.93
CA SER A 161 -9.53 -2.23 -7.15
C SER A 161 -10.93 -2.75 -6.85
N LEU A 162 -11.79 -2.58 -7.83
CA LEU A 162 -13.14 -3.15 -7.82
C LEU A 162 -13.34 -3.97 -9.08
N ARG A 163 -14.10 -5.06 -8.97
CA ARG A 163 -14.46 -5.87 -10.12
C ARG A 163 -15.44 -5.10 -11.01
N ARG A 164 -15.26 -5.29 -12.30
CA ARG A 164 -16.22 -4.76 -13.29
C ARG A 164 -17.53 -5.54 -13.27
#